data_829c9e06756f7b3a5c6e3c61103b1b35
#
_entry.id   829c9e06756f7b3a5c6e3c61103b1b35
#
_cell.length_a   1.000
_cell.length_b   1.000
_cell.length_c   1.000
_cell.angle_alpha   90.00
_cell.angle_beta   90.00
_cell.angle_gamma   90.00
#
_symmetry.space_group_name_H-M   'P 1'
#
loop_
_entity.id
_entity.type
_entity.pdbx_description
1 polymer ?
#
loop_
_entity_poly.entity_id
_entity_poly.type
_entity_poly.pdbx_seq_one_letter_code
_entity_poly.pdbx_strand_id
1 'polypeptide(L)'
;MAMRIMIQGTMSNAGKSLIAAGLCRIFRQDGYRVAPFKSQNMALNSFITKEGLEMGRAQVMQAEAAGMEPTVAMNPILLKPTNDIGSQVIVNGEVIGNMSDFEAIAKKYGQTGDKAWMTTKQYGYEIGRAHV
;
A
#
# COMPACT_ATOMS: atom_id res chain seq x y z
N MET A 1 -3.44 -16.64 -16.06
CA MET A 1 -3.25 -16.48 -14.60
C MET A 1 -2.06 -15.56 -14.38
N ALA A 2 -2.18 -14.51 -13.59
CA ALA A 2 -1.04 -13.65 -13.27
C ALA A 2 -0.12 -14.33 -12.24
N MET A 3 1.18 -14.35 -12.50
CA MET A 3 2.16 -14.81 -11.50
C MET A 3 2.33 -13.74 -10.42
N ARG A 4 2.57 -14.18 -9.19
CA ARG A 4 2.74 -13.31 -8.03
C ARG A 4 4.04 -13.65 -7.33
N ILE A 5 4.80 -12.62 -6.97
CA ILE A 5 6.04 -12.73 -6.19
C ILE A 5 5.89 -11.86 -4.96
N MET A 6 6.19 -12.40 -3.79
CA MET A 6 6.16 -11.67 -2.53
C MET A 6 7.57 -11.46 -2.00
N ILE A 7 7.93 -10.22 -1.72
CA ILE A 7 9.20 -9.85 -1.10
C ILE A 7 8.97 -9.70 0.40
N GLN A 8 9.59 -10.58 1.18
CA GLN A 8 9.55 -10.55 2.63
C GLN A 8 10.91 -10.16 3.20
N GLY A 9 10.91 -9.61 4.39
CA GLY A 9 12.13 -9.28 5.12
C GLY A 9 11.92 -9.48 6.62
N THR A 10 13.00 -9.74 7.31
CA THR A 10 13.01 -10.03 8.75
C THR A 10 12.87 -8.78 9.62
N MET A 11 12.99 -7.58 9.02
CA MET A 11 12.92 -6.32 9.75
C MET A 11 12.49 -5.16 8.84
N SER A 12 12.16 -4.01 9.45
CA SER A 12 12.00 -2.74 8.76
C SER A 12 13.34 -2.28 8.17
N ASN A 13 13.28 -1.49 7.11
CA ASN A 13 14.47 -0.94 6.43
C ASN A 13 15.49 -1.99 5.94
N ALA A 14 15.05 -3.21 5.72
CA ALA A 14 15.88 -4.30 5.17
C ALA A 14 16.08 -4.24 3.64
N GLY A 15 15.58 -3.17 2.97
CA GLY A 15 15.74 -2.99 1.53
C GLY A 15 14.63 -3.63 0.67
N LYS A 16 13.54 -4.13 1.26
CA LYS A 16 12.42 -4.77 0.52
C LYS A 16 11.89 -3.91 -0.62
N SER A 17 11.68 -2.64 -0.38
CA SER A 17 11.12 -1.70 -1.38
C SER A 17 12.06 -1.51 -2.57
N LEU A 18 13.36 -1.46 -2.32
CA LEU A 18 14.37 -1.33 -3.37
C LEU A 18 14.49 -2.62 -4.19
N ILE A 19 14.50 -3.78 -3.54
CA ILE A 19 14.52 -5.09 -4.22
C ILE A 19 13.26 -5.25 -5.08
N ALA A 20 12.09 -4.88 -4.57
CA ALA A 20 10.85 -4.92 -5.34
C ALA A 20 10.92 -4.02 -6.59
N ALA A 21 11.48 -2.82 -6.47
CA ALA A 21 11.70 -1.92 -7.61
C ALA A 21 12.68 -2.54 -8.64
N GLY A 22 13.77 -3.12 -8.17
CA GLY A 22 14.75 -3.80 -9.02
C GLY A 22 14.13 -4.97 -9.80
N LEU A 23 13.33 -5.80 -9.14
CA LEU A 23 12.61 -6.90 -9.78
C LEU A 23 11.57 -6.39 -10.78
N CYS A 24 10.83 -5.35 -10.46
CA CYS A 24 9.92 -4.69 -11.41
C CYS A 24 10.67 -4.24 -12.67
N ARG A 25 11.85 -3.67 -12.51
CA ARG A 25 12.69 -3.24 -13.64
C ARG A 25 13.18 -4.41 -14.48
N ILE A 26 13.69 -5.46 -13.85
CA ILE A 26 14.19 -6.66 -14.54
C ILE A 26 13.07 -7.32 -15.34
N PHE A 27 11.95 -7.62 -14.70
CA PHE A 27 10.81 -8.26 -15.38
C PHE A 27 10.26 -7.42 -16.53
N ARG A 28 10.24 -6.09 -16.38
CA ARG A 28 9.90 -5.20 -17.49
C ARG A 28 10.88 -5.33 -18.65
N GLN A 29 12.20 -5.36 -18.37
CA GLN A 29 13.23 -5.51 -19.40
C GLN A 29 13.14 -6.86 -20.10
N ASP A 30 12.71 -7.91 -19.38
CA ASP A 30 12.44 -9.24 -19.92
C ASP A 30 11.11 -9.34 -20.71
N GLY A 31 10.41 -8.23 -20.88
CA GLY A 31 9.18 -8.14 -21.66
C GLY A 31 7.90 -8.49 -20.91
N TYR A 32 7.94 -8.68 -19.59
CA TYR A 32 6.73 -8.94 -18.79
C TYR A 32 5.99 -7.66 -18.45
N ARG A 33 4.67 -7.76 -18.37
CA ARG A 33 3.85 -6.73 -17.74
C ARG A 33 3.86 -6.95 -16.24
N VAL A 34 4.46 -6.05 -15.50
CA VAL A 34 4.62 -6.13 -14.06
C VAL A 34 3.99 -4.93 -13.39
N ALA A 35 3.38 -5.14 -12.23
CA ALA A 35 2.84 -4.07 -11.38
C ALA A 35 3.26 -4.32 -9.93
N PRO A 36 3.72 -3.29 -9.22
CA PRO A 36 3.97 -3.39 -7.79
C PRO A 36 2.65 -3.35 -7.01
N PHE A 37 2.66 -3.97 -5.83
CA PHE A 37 1.53 -3.89 -4.93
C PHE A 37 1.99 -3.98 -3.47
N LYS A 38 1.51 -3.07 -2.65
CA LYS A 38 1.62 -3.13 -1.21
C LYS A 38 0.31 -2.66 -0.59
N SER A 39 -0.44 -3.59 0.00
CA SER A 39 -1.76 -3.32 0.54
C SER A 39 -1.81 -2.17 1.53
N GLN A 40 -0.87 -2.14 2.46
CA GLN A 40 -0.76 -1.11 3.48
C GLN A 40 0.67 -0.60 3.57
N ASN A 41 0.85 0.70 3.55
CA ASN A 41 2.11 1.38 3.80
C ASN A 41 1.98 2.35 4.97
N MET A 42 3.06 2.52 5.70
CA MET A 42 3.17 3.55 6.74
C MET A 42 4.31 4.48 6.34
N ALA A 43 4.00 5.73 6.03
CA ALA A 43 4.98 6.68 5.57
C ALA A 43 4.54 8.13 5.83
N LEU A 44 5.47 8.97 6.26
CA LEU A 44 5.26 10.42 6.38
C LEU A 44 5.19 11.09 5.00
N ASN A 45 6.02 10.61 4.07
CA ASN A 45 6.09 11.15 2.71
C ASN A 45 5.16 10.39 1.77
N SER A 46 4.27 11.11 1.17
CA SER A 46 3.33 10.61 0.17
C SER A 46 3.56 11.26 -1.20
N PHE A 47 2.85 10.75 -2.18
CA PHE A 47 2.82 11.25 -3.55
C PHE A 47 1.36 11.49 -3.93
N ILE A 48 1.12 12.53 -4.71
CA ILE A 48 -0.21 12.82 -5.26
C ILE A 48 -0.22 12.38 -6.72
N THR A 49 -1.15 11.49 -7.06
CA THR A 49 -1.35 11.02 -8.44
C THR A 49 -1.92 12.12 -9.32
N LYS A 50 -1.99 11.87 -10.63
CA LYS A 50 -2.61 12.81 -11.59
C LYS A 50 -4.08 13.08 -11.29
N GLU A 51 -4.78 12.11 -10.69
CA GLU A 51 -6.17 12.23 -10.28
C GLU A 51 -6.34 12.99 -8.96
N GLY A 52 -5.25 13.44 -8.33
CA GLY A 52 -5.27 14.12 -7.03
C GLY A 52 -5.38 13.19 -5.83
N LEU A 53 -5.12 11.91 -6.01
CA LEU A 53 -5.20 10.88 -4.97
C LEU A 53 -3.84 10.63 -4.33
N GLU A 54 -3.83 10.28 -3.04
CA GLU A 54 -2.60 10.15 -2.26
C GLU A 54 -2.17 8.68 -2.12
N MET A 55 -0.87 8.40 -2.33
CA MET A 55 -0.29 7.08 -2.17
C MET A 55 1.14 7.12 -1.64
N GLY A 56 1.66 5.96 -1.23
CA GLY A 56 3.03 5.82 -0.72
C GLY A 56 4.08 6.02 -1.81
N ARG A 57 5.10 6.81 -1.52
CA ARG A 57 6.18 7.15 -2.46
C ARG A 57 7.02 5.93 -2.89
N ALA A 58 7.16 4.93 -2.04
CA ALA A 58 7.87 3.70 -2.38
C ALA A 58 7.20 2.95 -3.55
N GLN A 59 5.87 2.92 -3.59
CA GLN A 59 5.12 2.29 -4.66
C GLN A 59 5.17 3.10 -5.96
N VAL A 60 5.33 4.42 -5.87
CA VAL A 60 5.59 5.29 -7.04
C VAL A 60 6.91 4.90 -7.71
N MET A 61 7.99 4.81 -6.93
CA MET A 61 9.31 4.37 -7.44
C MET A 61 9.24 2.98 -8.10
N GLN A 62 8.50 2.06 -7.50
CA GLN A 62 8.30 0.72 -8.03
C GLN A 62 7.46 0.73 -9.32
N ALA A 63 6.43 1.57 -9.40
CA ALA A 63 5.63 1.75 -10.61
C ALA A 63 6.46 2.34 -11.75
N GLU A 64 7.28 3.35 -11.48
CA GLU A 64 8.23 3.92 -12.44
C GLU A 64 9.22 2.86 -12.96
N ALA A 65 9.78 2.04 -12.07
CA ALA A 65 10.64 0.92 -12.43
C ALA A 65 9.91 -0.10 -13.32
N ALA A 66 8.64 -0.37 -13.04
CA ALA A 66 7.76 -1.21 -13.86
C ALA A 66 7.32 -0.55 -15.18
N GLY A 67 7.58 0.76 -15.35
CA GLY A 67 7.14 1.55 -16.49
C GLY A 67 5.64 1.78 -16.53
N MET A 68 5.03 1.84 -15.38
CA MET A 68 3.61 2.10 -15.20
C MET A 68 3.36 3.45 -14.56
N GLU A 69 2.25 4.07 -14.90
CA GLU A 69 1.74 5.22 -14.17
C GLU A 69 1.35 4.78 -12.75
N PRO A 70 1.78 5.50 -11.71
CA PRO A 70 1.38 5.21 -10.34
C PRO A 70 -0.13 5.34 -10.15
N THR A 71 -0.75 4.34 -9.54
CA THR A 71 -2.17 4.36 -9.18
C THR A 71 -2.36 3.95 -7.73
N VAL A 72 -3.38 4.48 -7.06
CA VAL A 72 -3.68 4.16 -5.66
C VAL A 72 -4.01 2.68 -5.44
N ALA A 73 -4.42 1.96 -6.49
CA ALA A 73 -4.61 0.51 -6.44
C ALA A 73 -3.31 -0.25 -6.09
N MET A 74 -2.15 0.34 -6.34
CA MET A 74 -0.85 -0.23 -5.97
C MET A 74 -0.53 -0.09 -4.48
N ASN A 75 -1.19 0.87 -3.80
CA ASN A 75 -1.08 1.11 -2.36
C ASN A 75 -2.42 1.64 -1.81
N PRO A 76 -3.43 0.78 -1.66
CA PRO A 76 -4.78 1.22 -1.31
C PRO A 76 -4.91 1.77 0.10
N ILE A 77 -4.04 1.39 1.04
CA ILE A 77 -4.06 1.91 2.40
C ILE A 77 -2.73 2.56 2.72
N LEU A 78 -2.77 3.85 3.05
CA LEU A 78 -1.64 4.61 3.54
C LEU A 78 -1.94 5.15 4.94
N LEU A 79 -1.03 4.87 5.87
CA LEU A 79 -1.07 5.43 7.22
C LEU A 79 0.02 6.50 7.32
N LYS A 80 -0.38 7.72 7.67
CA LYS A 80 0.55 8.83 7.92
C LYS A 80 0.58 9.12 9.42
N PRO A 81 1.67 8.78 10.13
CA PRO A 81 1.83 9.15 11.53
C PRO A 81 1.71 10.67 11.69
N THR A 82 0.84 11.13 12.58
CA THR A 82 0.59 12.56 12.82
C THR A 82 1.25 13.07 14.08
N ASN A 83 1.36 12.23 15.11
CA ASN A 83 2.02 12.48 16.39
C ASN A 83 2.09 11.17 17.20
N ASP A 84 2.47 11.24 18.46
CA ASP A 84 2.67 10.07 19.33
C ASP A 84 1.40 9.21 19.55
N ILE A 85 0.24 9.64 19.13
CA ILE A 85 -1.05 9.04 19.50
C ILE A 85 -1.85 8.53 18.28
N GLY A 86 -1.43 8.82 17.05
CA GLY A 86 -2.27 8.43 15.92
C GLY A 86 -1.65 8.57 14.54
N SER A 87 -2.35 8.00 13.59
CA SER A 87 -2.03 8.13 12.17
C SER A 87 -3.27 8.58 11.41
N GLN A 88 -3.09 9.46 10.45
CA GLN A 88 -4.11 9.73 9.45
C GLN A 88 -4.26 8.51 8.54
N VAL A 89 -5.49 8.06 8.35
CA VAL A 89 -5.81 6.90 7.52
C VAL A 89 -6.30 7.38 6.16
N ILE A 90 -5.61 6.92 5.12
CA ILE A 90 -5.90 7.22 3.73
C ILE A 90 -6.26 5.91 3.04
N VAL A 91 -7.44 5.84 2.45
CA VAL A 91 -7.93 4.67 1.71
C VAL A 91 -8.24 5.06 0.27
N ASN A 92 -7.66 4.32 -0.67
CA ASN A 92 -7.75 4.59 -2.10
C ASN A 92 -7.45 6.04 -2.48
N GLY A 93 -6.47 6.63 -1.76
CA GLY A 93 -6.01 7.99 -1.99
C GLY A 93 -6.77 9.10 -1.30
N GLU A 94 -7.84 8.79 -0.58
CA GLU A 94 -8.68 9.75 0.13
C GLU A 94 -8.53 9.63 1.65
N VAL A 95 -8.43 10.76 2.34
CA VAL A 95 -8.37 10.80 3.80
C VAL A 95 -9.73 10.42 4.37
N ILE A 96 -9.79 9.35 5.18
CA ILE A 96 -11.02 8.88 5.80
C ILE A 96 -11.12 9.18 7.30
N GLY A 97 -10.02 9.55 7.94
CA GLY A 97 -9.98 9.90 9.37
C GLY A 97 -8.65 9.63 10.03
N ASN A 98 -8.65 9.64 11.35
CA ASN A 98 -7.48 9.31 12.16
C ASN A 98 -7.59 7.88 12.71
N MET A 99 -6.45 7.30 13.10
CA MET A 99 -6.39 5.92 13.57
C MET A 99 -7.18 5.68 14.89
N SER A 100 -7.34 6.72 15.71
CA SER A 100 -8.25 6.69 16.86
C SER A 100 -9.72 6.41 16.45
N ASP A 101 -10.06 6.79 15.23
CA ASP A 101 -11.40 6.58 14.66
C ASP A 101 -11.48 5.27 13.87
N PHE A 102 -10.37 4.52 13.79
CA PHE A 102 -10.25 3.33 12.95
C PHE A 102 -11.22 2.23 13.40
N GLU A 103 -11.43 2.05 14.71
CA GLU A 103 -12.45 1.14 15.23
C GLU A 103 -13.86 1.56 14.82
N ALA A 104 -14.14 2.87 14.84
CA ALA A 104 -15.41 3.41 14.38
C ALA A 104 -15.59 3.22 12.87
N ILE A 105 -14.52 3.42 12.10
CA ILE A 105 -14.50 3.21 10.65
C ILE A 105 -14.66 1.71 10.33
N ALA A 106 -13.92 0.83 11.00
CA ALA A 106 -14.05 -0.62 10.84
C ALA A 106 -15.47 -1.10 11.23
N LYS A 107 -16.04 -0.56 12.28
CA LYS A 107 -17.40 -0.85 12.73
C LYS A 107 -18.45 -0.36 11.73
N LYS A 108 -18.26 0.82 11.14
CA LYS A 108 -19.13 1.36 10.09
C LYS A 108 -19.19 0.45 8.86
N TYR A 109 -18.11 -0.24 8.56
CA TYR A 109 -18.02 -1.20 7.45
C TYR A 109 -18.26 -2.66 7.87
N GLY A 110 -18.84 -2.90 9.07
CA GLY A 110 -19.21 -4.24 9.56
C GLY A 110 -18.02 -5.11 9.98
N GLN A 111 -16.93 -4.50 10.44
CA GLN A 111 -15.71 -5.21 10.82
C GLN A 111 -15.34 -4.94 12.28
N THR A 112 -14.90 -5.97 12.99
CA THR A 112 -14.57 -5.90 14.42
C THR A 112 -13.07 -6.01 14.66
N GLY A 113 -12.53 -5.14 15.53
CA GLY A 113 -11.26 -5.18 16.23
C GLY A 113 -10.02 -5.55 15.38
N ASP A 114 -9.41 -6.69 15.62
CA ASP A 114 -8.14 -7.14 15.01
C ASP A 114 -8.11 -7.29 13.48
N LYS A 115 -9.14 -6.83 12.79
CA LYS A 115 -9.39 -7.08 11.38
C LYS A 115 -9.43 -5.81 10.53
N ALA A 116 -8.75 -4.78 10.96
CA ALA A 116 -8.54 -3.55 10.17
C ALA A 116 -8.03 -3.81 8.74
N TRP A 117 -7.29 -4.89 8.55
CA TRP A 117 -6.85 -5.39 7.25
C TRP A 117 -8.00 -5.96 6.39
N MET A 118 -9.18 -6.25 6.96
CA MET A 118 -10.34 -6.71 6.17
C MET A 118 -11.07 -5.59 5.44
N THR A 119 -10.80 -4.33 5.77
CA THR A 119 -11.32 -3.18 5.01
C THR A 119 -10.89 -3.27 3.54
N THR A 120 -9.76 -3.90 3.29
CA THR A 120 -9.25 -4.13 1.94
C THR A 120 -10.05 -5.19 1.18
N LYS A 121 -10.64 -6.17 1.84
CA LYS A 121 -11.49 -7.17 1.20
C LYS A 121 -12.75 -6.53 0.61
N GLN A 122 -13.30 -5.52 1.27
CA GLN A 122 -14.47 -4.78 0.81
C GLN A 122 -14.16 -3.93 -0.44
N TYR A 123 -12.92 -3.54 -0.64
CA TYR A 123 -12.46 -2.83 -1.84
C TYR A 123 -11.89 -3.78 -2.93
N GLY A 124 -12.13 -5.10 -2.80
CA GLY A 124 -11.72 -6.08 -3.80
C GLY A 124 -10.25 -6.53 -3.73
N TYR A 125 -9.57 -6.23 -2.63
CA TYR A 125 -8.19 -6.66 -2.43
C TYR A 125 -8.13 -7.86 -1.48
N GLU A 126 -7.68 -9.01 -1.95
CA GLU A 126 -7.28 -10.12 -1.06
C GLU A 126 -5.88 -9.86 -0.53
N ILE A 127 -5.80 -9.55 0.76
CA ILE A 127 -4.51 -9.40 1.43
C ILE A 127 -4.17 -10.68 2.16
N GLY A 128 -3.08 -11.31 1.74
CA GLY A 128 -2.41 -12.28 2.58
C GLY A 128 -1.84 -11.57 3.82
N ARG A 129 -1.79 -12.25 4.97
CA ARG A 129 -1.18 -11.73 6.20
C ARG A 129 0.20 -11.17 5.91
N ALA A 130 0.32 -9.86 5.81
CA ALA A 130 1.60 -9.19 5.92
C ALA A 130 1.89 -9.05 7.42
N HIS A 131 2.74 -9.91 7.96
CA HIS A 131 3.35 -9.61 9.24
C HIS A 131 4.18 -8.34 9.07
N VAL A 132 3.83 -7.34 9.82
CA VAL A 132 4.61 -6.11 9.98
C VAL A 132 5.93 -6.48 10.67
#